data_fe6b1ef0e5337bfb54e284455c4f3617
#
_entry.id   fe6b1ef0e5337bfb54e284455c4f3617
#
_cell.length_a   1.000
_cell.length_b   1.000
_cell.length_c   1.000
_cell.angle_alpha   90.00
_cell.angle_beta   90.00
_cell.angle_gamma   90.00
#
_symmetry.space_group_name_H-M   'P 1'
#
loop_
_entity.id
_entity.type
_entity.pdbx_description
1 polymer ?
#
loop_
_entity_poly.entity_id
_entity_poly.type
_entity_poly.pdbx_seq_one_letter_code
_entity_poly.pdbx_strand_id
1 'polypeptide(L)'
;MGPVIKINRGGDLTKTERLEVKEPTPAGAWLVGIAAWFLPGSGHLMQRKWGRAAIMGGAVWLCFVLGLAMGGHMFDLSTGQGSSALLQVPPMIADLGAGVLYIICWLMGVGFADDPQQAARATFEYGNTFLLIAGLLNYLTMLDAFDIAAGRKP
;
A
#
# COMPACT_ATOMS: atom_id res chain seq x y z
N MET A 1 -20.31 13.12 17.44
CA MET A 1 -20.92 11.93 18.07
C MET A 1 -20.75 12.11 19.57
N GLY A 2 -21.84 12.34 20.30
CA GLY A 2 -21.81 12.69 21.73
C GLY A 2 -21.46 11.48 22.61
N PRO A 3 -21.03 11.72 23.85
CA PRO A 3 -20.64 10.66 24.78
C PRO A 3 -21.81 9.76 25.11
N VAL A 4 -21.66 8.45 25.00
CA VAL A 4 -22.64 7.45 25.42
C VAL A 4 -22.59 7.37 26.93
N ILE A 5 -23.63 7.90 27.61
CA ILE A 5 -23.77 7.81 29.08
C ILE A 5 -24.40 6.45 29.42
N LYS A 6 -23.60 5.55 29.99
CA LYS A 6 -24.12 4.32 30.62
C LYS A 6 -24.59 4.65 32.02
N ILE A 7 -25.91 4.68 32.25
CA ILE A 7 -26.50 4.87 33.57
C ILE A 7 -26.45 3.52 34.30
N ASN A 8 -25.64 3.43 35.35
CA ASN A 8 -25.64 2.29 36.25
C ASN A 8 -26.74 2.55 37.36
N ARG A 9 -27.70 1.63 37.46
CA ARG A 9 -28.78 1.67 38.47
C ARG A 9 -28.29 1.19 39.84
N GLY A 10 -27.48 1.97 40.48
CA GLY A 10 -27.01 1.68 41.82
C GLY A 10 -26.27 2.89 42.38
N GLY A 11 -26.99 3.77 42.92
CA GLY A 11 -26.86 4.89 43.85
C GLY A 11 -25.51 5.36 44.34
N ASP A 12 -24.46 5.44 43.52
CA ASP A 12 -23.25 6.20 43.87
C ASP A 12 -22.81 7.08 42.69
N LEU A 13 -23.04 8.39 42.84
CA LEU A 13 -22.78 9.42 41.82
C LEU A 13 -21.31 9.92 41.80
N THR A 14 -20.37 9.20 42.39
CA THR A 14 -19.03 9.74 42.66
C THR A 14 -17.90 9.23 41.80
N LYS A 15 -18.14 8.41 40.77
CA LYS A 15 -17.06 8.03 39.85
C LYS A 15 -17.52 8.01 38.40
N THR A 16 -17.53 9.18 37.76
CA THR A 16 -17.55 9.26 36.30
C THR A 16 -16.19 8.77 35.81
N GLU A 17 -16.07 7.46 35.62
CA GLU A 17 -14.93 6.88 34.92
C GLU A 17 -15.05 7.33 33.45
N ARG A 18 -14.42 8.45 33.14
CA ARG A 18 -14.18 8.83 31.74
C ARG A 18 -13.36 7.71 31.15
N LEU A 19 -14.00 6.84 30.40
CA LEU A 19 -13.28 6.05 29.42
C LEU A 19 -12.65 7.08 28.46
N GLU A 20 -11.39 7.39 28.69
CA GLU A 20 -10.59 8.11 27.70
C GLU A 20 -10.60 7.26 26.43
N VAL A 21 -11.51 7.58 25.53
CA VAL A 21 -11.39 7.15 24.14
C VAL A 21 -10.12 7.83 23.67
N LYS A 22 -9.00 7.10 23.68
CA LYS A 22 -7.71 7.58 23.20
C LYS A 22 -7.93 8.00 21.75
N GLU A 23 -8.08 9.30 21.53
CA GLU A 23 -8.16 9.87 20.19
C GLU A 23 -6.93 9.40 19.41
N PRO A 24 -7.13 8.80 18.23
CA PRO A 24 -5.99 8.34 17.41
C PRO A 24 -5.11 9.55 17.12
N THR A 25 -3.86 9.48 17.58
CA THR A 25 -2.90 10.56 17.35
C THR A 25 -2.59 10.63 15.85
N PRO A 26 -2.64 11.82 15.23
CA PRO A 26 -2.32 11.97 13.81
C PRO A 26 -0.97 11.33 13.43
N ALA A 27 0.02 11.45 14.32
CA ALA A 27 1.34 10.84 14.14
C ALA A 27 1.28 9.31 14.03
N GLY A 28 0.44 8.64 14.83
CA GLY A 28 0.27 7.18 14.76
C GLY A 28 -0.31 6.72 13.42
N ALA A 29 -1.29 7.47 12.89
CA ALA A 29 -1.89 7.17 11.59
C ALA A 29 -0.89 7.29 10.44
N TRP A 30 -0.02 8.31 10.46
CA TRP A 30 1.03 8.48 9.47
C TRP A 30 2.06 7.35 9.50
N LEU A 31 2.47 6.90 10.69
CA LEU A 31 3.39 5.76 10.82
C LEU A 31 2.79 4.48 10.22
N VAL A 32 1.51 4.23 10.47
CA VAL A 32 0.81 3.08 9.88
C VAL A 32 0.74 3.19 8.36
N GLY A 33 0.45 4.39 7.83
CA GLY A 33 0.41 4.65 6.40
C GLY A 33 1.77 4.40 5.73
N ILE A 34 2.86 4.96 6.29
CA ILE A 34 4.22 4.79 5.76
C ILE A 34 4.62 3.30 5.81
N ALA A 35 4.35 2.61 6.92
CA ALA A 35 4.63 1.18 7.04
C ALA A 35 3.84 0.37 5.99
N ALA A 36 2.56 0.70 5.79
CA ALA A 36 1.71 0.04 4.81
C ALA A 36 2.18 0.24 3.37
N TRP A 37 2.70 1.45 3.04
CA TRP A 37 3.29 1.72 1.74
C TRP A 37 4.59 0.93 1.54
N PHE A 38 5.46 0.94 2.56
CA PHE A 38 6.76 0.28 2.47
C PHE A 38 6.63 -1.23 2.33
N LEU A 39 5.80 -1.87 3.15
CA LEU A 39 5.56 -3.32 3.11
C LEU A 39 4.06 -3.59 2.91
N PRO A 40 3.63 -4.06 1.73
CA PRO A 40 2.22 -4.32 1.43
C PRO A 40 1.53 -5.19 2.48
N GLY A 41 0.44 -4.66 3.07
CA GLY A 41 -0.34 -5.33 4.10
C GLY A 41 0.10 -5.08 5.54
N SER A 42 1.30 -4.52 5.80
CA SER A 42 1.83 -4.31 7.16
C SER A 42 0.97 -3.35 8.00
N GLY A 43 0.39 -2.32 7.40
CA GLY A 43 -0.46 -1.38 8.10
C GLY A 43 -1.69 -2.06 8.72
N HIS A 44 -2.30 -3.03 8.03
CA HIS A 44 -3.39 -3.82 8.56
C HIS A 44 -2.93 -4.82 9.63
N LEU A 45 -1.72 -5.39 9.46
CA LEU A 45 -1.11 -6.24 10.50
C LEU A 45 -0.90 -5.49 11.80
N MET A 46 -0.37 -4.26 11.75
CA MET A 46 -0.18 -3.41 12.93
C MET A 46 -1.51 -3.14 13.67
N GLN A 47 -2.61 -3.10 12.94
CA GLN A 47 -3.96 -2.91 13.48
C GLN A 47 -4.66 -4.22 13.84
N ARG A 48 -3.95 -5.36 13.81
CA ARG A 48 -4.48 -6.72 14.07
C ARG A 48 -5.63 -7.13 13.14
N LYS A 49 -5.75 -6.53 11.98
CA LYS A 49 -6.76 -6.86 10.96
C LYS A 49 -6.20 -7.90 9.99
N TRP A 50 -5.92 -9.09 10.49
CA TRP A 50 -5.23 -10.17 9.78
C TRP A 50 -5.88 -10.55 8.45
N GLY A 51 -7.23 -10.61 8.41
CA GLY A 51 -7.97 -10.93 7.17
C GLY A 51 -7.75 -9.89 6.07
N ARG A 52 -7.83 -8.60 6.41
CA ARG A 52 -7.57 -7.51 5.44
C ARG A 52 -6.11 -7.50 5.01
N ALA A 53 -5.19 -7.70 5.93
CA ALA A 53 -3.76 -7.79 5.63
C ALA A 53 -3.45 -8.92 4.64
N ALA A 54 -4.02 -10.10 4.87
CA ALA A 54 -3.81 -11.26 4.00
C ALA A 54 -4.39 -11.06 2.60
N ILE A 55 -5.62 -10.54 2.50
CA ILE A 55 -6.28 -10.34 1.20
C ILE A 55 -5.62 -9.20 0.43
N MET A 56 -5.50 -8.01 1.02
CA MET A 56 -4.97 -6.84 0.32
C MET A 56 -3.47 -6.96 0.07
N GLY A 57 -2.69 -7.31 1.11
CA GLY A 57 -1.27 -7.53 0.95
C GLY A 57 -0.97 -8.70 0.01
N GLY A 58 -1.68 -9.82 0.16
CA GLY A 58 -1.54 -10.98 -0.73
C GLY A 58 -1.87 -10.66 -2.19
N ALA A 59 -2.89 -9.85 -2.47
CA ALA A 59 -3.21 -9.42 -3.82
C ALA A 59 -2.08 -8.58 -4.44
N VAL A 60 -1.49 -7.64 -3.69
CA VAL A 60 -0.34 -6.85 -4.14
C VAL A 60 0.85 -7.76 -4.48
N TRP A 61 1.21 -8.66 -3.55
CA TRP A 61 2.30 -9.60 -3.76
C TRP A 61 2.07 -10.51 -4.96
N LEU A 62 0.85 -11.04 -5.11
CA LEU A 62 0.49 -11.90 -6.23
C LEU A 62 0.62 -11.17 -7.57
N CYS A 63 0.04 -9.97 -7.68
CA CYS A 63 0.15 -9.15 -8.90
C CYS A 63 1.61 -8.84 -9.22
N PHE A 64 2.41 -8.46 -8.22
CA PHE A 64 3.81 -8.13 -8.42
C PHE A 64 4.64 -9.33 -8.92
N VAL A 65 4.49 -10.48 -8.28
CA VAL A 65 5.20 -11.71 -8.68
C VAL A 65 4.76 -12.18 -10.08
N LEU A 66 3.45 -12.13 -10.38
CA LEU A 66 2.95 -12.46 -11.72
C LEU A 66 3.49 -11.49 -12.77
N GLY A 67 3.52 -10.19 -12.45
CA GLY A 67 4.08 -9.18 -13.36
C GLY A 67 5.52 -9.47 -13.74
N LEU A 68 6.38 -9.74 -12.75
CA LEU A 68 7.78 -10.13 -13.01
C LEU A 68 7.90 -11.45 -13.75
N ALA A 69 7.12 -12.47 -13.37
CA ALA A 69 7.16 -13.78 -14.01
C ALA A 69 6.74 -13.74 -15.50
N MET A 70 5.86 -12.81 -15.86
CA MET A 70 5.44 -12.56 -17.23
C MET A 70 6.44 -11.72 -18.04
N GLY A 71 7.53 -11.25 -17.40
CA GLY A 71 8.58 -10.44 -18.02
C GLY A 71 8.23 -8.97 -18.08
N GLY A 72 7.38 -8.48 -17.16
CA GLY A 72 7.06 -7.06 -17.08
C GLY A 72 8.27 -6.19 -16.78
N HIS A 73 8.24 -4.96 -17.30
CA HIS A 73 9.26 -3.94 -17.13
C HIS A 73 8.75 -2.87 -16.16
N MET A 74 9.60 -2.48 -15.20
CA MET A 74 9.34 -1.40 -14.26
C MET A 74 9.97 -0.10 -14.77
N PHE A 75 9.25 0.99 -14.59
CA PHE A 75 9.66 2.31 -15.06
C PHE A 75 10.49 3.04 -14.00
N ASP A 76 11.59 3.65 -14.45
CA ASP A 76 12.41 4.56 -13.63
C ASP A 76 12.69 5.86 -14.38
N LEU A 77 13.34 6.82 -13.70
CA LEU A 77 13.70 8.11 -14.31
C LEU A 77 14.88 8.02 -15.27
N SER A 78 15.64 6.94 -15.27
CA SER A 78 16.87 6.80 -16.06
C SER A 78 16.60 6.41 -17.51
N THR A 79 15.49 5.73 -17.77
CA THR A 79 15.09 5.25 -19.10
C THR A 79 14.51 6.34 -20.01
N GLY A 80 14.09 7.48 -19.44
CA GLY A 80 13.44 8.57 -20.16
C GLY A 80 14.39 9.56 -20.80
N GLN A 81 15.06 9.19 -21.90
CA GLN A 81 15.81 10.17 -22.69
C GLN A 81 14.91 10.76 -23.81
N GLY A 82 14.61 12.06 -23.70
CA GLY A 82 13.90 12.80 -24.75
C GLY A 82 12.46 13.22 -24.39
N SER A 83 11.66 13.55 -25.42
CA SER A 83 10.27 14.04 -25.29
C SER A 83 9.28 13.05 -24.66
N SER A 84 9.69 11.80 -24.47
CA SER A 84 8.89 10.73 -23.86
C SER A 84 8.96 10.71 -22.32
N ALA A 85 9.85 11.49 -21.70
CA ALA A 85 10.04 11.48 -20.24
C ALA A 85 8.73 11.80 -19.48
N LEU A 86 7.92 12.73 -19.98
CA LEU A 86 6.65 13.08 -19.35
C LEU A 86 5.64 11.92 -19.37
N LEU A 87 5.66 11.09 -20.40
CA LEU A 87 4.76 9.93 -20.51
C LEU A 87 5.17 8.77 -19.60
N GLN A 88 6.41 8.75 -19.13
CA GLN A 88 6.93 7.70 -18.23
C GLN A 88 6.66 8.00 -16.75
N VAL A 89 6.37 9.26 -16.40
CA VAL A 89 6.12 9.66 -15.01
C VAL A 89 4.91 8.92 -14.39
N PRO A 90 3.74 8.80 -15.04
CA PRO A 90 2.61 8.10 -14.45
C PRO A 90 2.88 6.61 -14.16
N PRO A 91 3.41 5.80 -15.09
CA PRO A 91 3.71 4.41 -14.78
C PRO A 91 4.82 4.26 -13.72
N MET A 92 5.84 5.13 -13.73
CA MET A 92 6.86 5.14 -12.68
C MET A 92 6.27 5.39 -11.28
N ILE A 93 5.36 6.36 -11.15
CA ILE A 93 4.67 6.62 -9.87
C ILE A 93 3.84 5.40 -9.45
N ALA A 94 3.18 4.74 -10.40
CA ALA A 94 2.42 3.54 -10.11
C ALA A 94 3.33 2.41 -9.60
N ASP A 95 4.45 2.14 -10.29
CA ASP A 95 5.41 1.11 -9.88
C ASP A 95 6.07 1.40 -8.52
N LEU A 96 6.38 2.68 -8.25
CA LEU A 96 6.91 3.14 -6.96
C LEU A 96 5.91 2.83 -5.81
N GLY A 97 4.63 2.76 -6.13
CA GLY A 97 3.59 2.32 -5.20
C GLY A 97 3.83 0.93 -4.62
N ALA A 98 4.56 0.05 -5.31
CA ALA A 98 4.90 -1.28 -4.79
C ALA A 98 5.84 -1.24 -3.56
N GLY A 99 6.36 -0.06 -3.18
CA GLY A 99 7.13 0.16 -1.97
C GLY A 99 8.44 -0.62 -1.95
N VAL A 100 8.65 -1.44 -0.91
CA VAL A 100 9.89 -2.21 -0.76
C VAL A 100 10.14 -3.16 -1.93
N LEU A 101 9.11 -3.68 -2.57
CA LEU A 101 9.26 -4.59 -3.71
C LEU A 101 9.93 -3.89 -4.90
N TYR A 102 9.50 -2.65 -5.20
CA TYR A 102 10.15 -1.82 -6.21
C TYR A 102 11.61 -1.55 -5.86
N ILE A 103 11.89 -1.16 -4.59
CA ILE A 103 13.25 -0.85 -4.13
C ILE A 103 14.17 -2.06 -4.25
N ILE A 104 13.71 -3.25 -3.86
CA ILE A 104 14.50 -4.49 -3.97
C ILE A 104 14.82 -4.79 -5.44
N CYS A 105 13.82 -4.71 -6.32
CA CYS A 105 14.02 -4.95 -7.74
C CYS A 105 14.98 -3.93 -8.37
N TRP A 106 14.88 -2.65 -7.97
CA TRP A 106 15.79 -1.60 -8.40
C TRP A 106 17.23 -1.88 -7.96
N LEU A 107 17.45 -2.26 -6.72
CA LEU A 107 18.78 -2.63 -6.21
C LEU A 107 19.36 -3.87 -6.89
N MET A 108 18.52 -4.81 -7.28
CA MET A 108 18.93 -6.05 -7.95
C MET A 108 18.99 -5.92 -9.47
N GLY A 109 18.53 -4.81 -10.04
CA GLY A 109 18.44 -4.59 -11.49
C GLY A 109 17.41 -5.49 -12.19
N VAL A 110 16.44 -6.04 -11.42
CA VAL A 110 15.41 -6.95 -11.94
C VAL A 110 14.21 -6.14 -12.42
N GLY A 111 13.79 -6.37 -13.66
CA GLY A 111 12.64 -5.69 -14.27
C GLY A 111 12.95 -4.31 -14.84
N PHE A 112 14.20 -3.84 -14.82
CA PHE A 112 14.62 -2.54 -15.37
C PHE A 112 15.46 -2.65 -16.64
N ALA A 113 15.79 -3.86 -17.07
CA ALA A 113 16.58 -4.06 -18.27
C ALA A 113 15.70 -3.92 -19.52
N ASP A 114 16.14 -3.08 -20.47
CA ASP A 114 15.55 -2.99 -21.80
C ASP A 114 16.02 -4.19 -22.63
N ASP A 115 15.32 -5.32 -22.52
CA ASP A 115 15.58 -6.52 -23.30
C ASP A 115 14.57 -6.66 -24.45
N PRO A 116 15.00 -6.48 -25.71
CA PRO A 116 14.11 -6.62 -26.87
C PRO A 116 13.46 -8.01 -26.97
N GLN A 117 14.11 -9.05 -26.45
CA GLN A 117 13.55 -10.40 -26.45
C GLN A 117 12.41 -10.54 -25.43
N GLN A 118 12.50 -9.85 -24.30
CA GLN A 118 11.39 -9.79 -23.34
C GLN A 118 10.23 -8.96 -23.89
N ALA A 119 10.51 -7.80 -24.48
CA ALA A 119 9.49 -6.94 -25.08
C ALA A 119 8.72 -7.63 -26.23
N ALA A 120 9.33 -8.58 -26.90
CA ALA A 120 8.68 -9.37 -27.96
C ALA A 120 7.79 -10.51 -27.44
N ARG A 121 7.76 -10.78 -26.14
CA ARG A 121 6.89 -11.82 -25.56
C ARG A 121 5.44 -11.38 -25.58
N ALA A 122 4.53 -12.28 -25.94
CA ALA A 122 3.08 -12.02 -25.89
C ALA A 122 2.56 -11.66 -24.48
N THR A 123 3.30 -12.03 -23.44
CA THR A 123 2.93 -11.78 -22.03
C THR A 123 3.50 -10.47 -21.47
N PHE A 124 4.38 -9.79 -22.20
CA PHE A 124 5.09 -8.59 -21.72
C PHE A 124 4.15 -7.47 -21.27
N GLU A 125 3.16 -7.11 -22.10
CA GLU A 125 2.19 -6.06 -21.78
C GLU A 125 1.32 -6.41 -20.58
N TYR A 126 0.97 -7.68 -20.42
CA TYR A 126 0.26 -8.16 -19.23
C TYR A 126 1.15 -8.06 -17.99
N GLY A 127 2.44 -8.40 -18.12
CA GLY A 127 3.42 -8.24 -17.05
C GLY A 127 3.50 -6.80 -16.56
N ASN A 128 3.64 -5.83 -17.48
CA ASN A 128 3.63 -4.39 -17.16
C ASN A 128 2.35 -3.99 -16.44
N THR A 129 1.21 -4.43 -16.97
CA THR A 129 -0.10 -4.14 -16.36
C THR A 129 -0.20 -4.68 -14.93
N PHE A 130 0.26 -5.89 -14.67
CA PHE A 130 0.26 -6.47 -13.32
C PHE A 130 1.17 -5.72 -12.35
N LEU A 131 2.34 -5.24 -12.79
CA LEU A 131 3.24 -4.42 -11.97
C LEU A 131 2.59 -3.08 -11.59
N LEU A 132 2.02 -2.37 -12.57
CA LEU A 132 1.29 -1.13 -12.35
C LEU A 132 0.11 -1.32 -11.38
N ILE A 133 -0.67 -2.39 -11.56
CA ILE A 133 -1.79 -2.74 -10.68
C ILE A 133 -1.28 -3.00 -9.27
N ALA A 134 -0.18 -3.74 -9.10
CA ALA A 134 0.39 -4.03 -7.79
C ALA A 134 0.72 -2.74 -7.02
N GLY A 135 1.39 -1.79 -7.67
CA GLY A 135 1.74 -0.52 -7.04
C GLY A 135 0.51 0.34 -6.72
N LEU A 136 -0.43 0.49 -7.65
CA LEU A 136 -1.67 1.22 -7.42
C LEU A 136 -2.52 0.60 -6.32
N LEU A 137 -2.60 -0.73 -6.28
CA LEU A 137 -3.33 -1.46 -5.24
C LEU A 137 -2.68 -1.26 -3.87
N ASN A 138 -1.34 -1.18 -3.81
CA ASN A 138 -0.66 -0.89 -2.56
C ASN A 138 -0.93 0.54 -2.06
N TYR A 139 -1.03 1.53 -2.95
CA TYR A 139 -1.49 2.87 -2.54
C TYR A 139 -2.89 2.83 -1.91
N LEU A 140 -3.82 2.08 -2.49
CA LEU A 140 -5.17 1.92 -1.93
C LEU A 140 -5.11 1.20 -0.56
N THR A 141 -4.29 0.16 -0.44
CA THR A 141 -4.06 -0.56 0.82
C THR A 141 -3.48 0.35 1.91
N MET A 142 -2.53 1.22 1.53
CA MET A 142 -1.94 2.24 2.41
C MET A 142 -3.00 3.23 2.90
N LEU A 143 -3.80 3.78 1.98
CA LEU A 143 -4.85 4.75 2.31
C LEU A 143 -5.92 4.12 3.22
N ASP A 144 -6.33 2.87 2.96
CA ASP A 144 -7.29 2.18 3.82
C ASP A 144 -6.73 1.94 5.22
N ALA A 145 -5.47 1.50 5.33
CA ALA A 145 -4.80 1.33 6.61
C ALA A 145 -4.65 2.66 7.39
N PHE A 146 -4.33 3.75 6.68
CA PHE A 146 -4.26 5.08 7.24
C PHE A 146 -5.62 5.56 7.77
N ASP A 147 -6.68 5.41 6.99
CA ASP A 147 -8.03 5.83 7.37
C ASP A 147 -8.55 5.09 8.61
N ILE A 148 -8.23 3.80 8.73
CA ILE A 148 -8.56 3.01 9.91
C ILE A 148 -7.75 3.51 11.12
N ALA A 149 -6.44 3.74 10.95
CA ALA A 149 -5.59 4.25 12.03
C ALA A 149 -5.98 5.68 12.46
N ALA A 150 -6.51 6.49 11.55
CA ALA A 150 -7.04 7.82 11.83
C ALA A 150 -8.46 7.80 12.44
N GLY A 151 -9.04 6.61 12.66
CA GLY A 151 -10.41 6.49 13.22
C GLY A 151 -11.54 6.91 12.26
N ARG A 152 -11.24 7.05 10.96
CA ARG A 152 -12.24 7.41 9.93
C ARG A 152 -13.06 6.22 9.48
N LYS A 153 -12.53 5.01 9.67
CA LYS A 153 -13.17 3.74 9.33
C LYS A 153 -13.06 2.75 10.47
N PRO A 154 -14.04 1.82 10.64
CA PRO A 154 -14.01 0.76 11.66
C PRO A 154 -13.01 -0.36 11.29
#